data_d027be7a86171867cc4b687c5f20791c
#
_entry.id   d027be7a86171867cc4b687c5f20791c
#
_cell.length_a   1.000
_cell.length_b   1.000
_cell.length_c   1.000
_cell.angle_alpha   90.00
_cell.angle_beta   90.00
_cell.angle_gamma   90.00
#
_symmetry.space_group_name_H-M   'P 1'
#
loop_
_entity.id
_entity.type
_entity.pdbx_description
1 polymer ?
#
loop_
_entity_poly.entity_id
_entity_poly.type
_entity_poly.pdbx_seq_one_letter_code
_entity_poly.pdbx_strand_id
1 'polypeptide(L)'
;MYLSPAGLRVLAEVAERGSFTAAATALGYTQSGISRQAAALEREAGKPLFERHRTGVHLTPAGLTLLRHARVALDALDAARRDLDGDDITHQVRLGSLISAGVVLVPTALAALRRTHPGLDVLTREGTTPALVRAIRAGSLDLAVITSRPPHRPPDTELPRLIVEQLTDVELLVAAPATGRFAGRATVTVDELVDARWIASPSATTEPLLGVWPGLPGRPHIAHRARDWLAKLALVAAGCGVTTVPSGLFPALPPEVITMRVLTGTHDRAATELRRLSLIRSPAALTPAATAVIDALRSAATPFASTHGRTSG
;
A
#
# COMPACT_ATOMS: atom_id res chain seq x y z
N MET A 1 -12.45 29.33 9.47
CA MET A 1 -12.94 28.04 9.00
C MET A 1 -12.74 27.04 10.14
N TYR A 2 -13.81 26.51 10.68
CA TYR A 2 -13.77 25.51 11.76
C TYR A 2 -14.36 24.21 11.20
N LEU A 3 -13.55 23.17 11.07
CA LEU A 3 -14.00 21.85 10.60
C LEU A 3 -14.16 20.93 11.81
N SER A 4 -15.40 20.55 12.12
CA SER A 4 -15.66 19.74 13.29
C SER A 4 -15.20 18.28 13.08
N PRO A 5 -14.60 17.62 14.09
CA PRO A 5 -14.23 16.20 14.01
C PRO A 5 -15.44 15.30 13.70
N ALA A 6 -16.62 15.62 14.20
CA ALA A 6 -17.84 14.88 13.89
C ALA A 6 -18.21 14.98 12.40
N GLY A 7 -18.12 16.19 11.81
CA GLY A 7 -18.31 16.38 10.37
C GLY A 7 -17.28 15.63 9.52
N LEU A 8 -16.01 15.63 9.94
CA LEU A 8 -14.96 14.88 9.26
C LEU A 8 -15.20 13.36 9.32
N ARG A 9 -15.69 12.81 10.45
CA ARG A 9 -16.11 11.39 10.55
C ARG A 9 -17.27 11.06 9.62
N VAL A 10 -18.26 11.95 9.52
CA VAL A 10 -19.37 11.79 8.57
C VAL A 10 -18.87 11.75 7.13
N LEU A 11 -17.95 12.66 6.76
CA LEU A 11 -17.34 12.65 5.41
C LEU A 11 -16.65 11.32 5.11
N ALA A 12 -15.87 10.80 6.06
CA ALA A 12 -15.13 9.54 5.90
C ALA A 12 -16.07 8.34 5.73
N GLU A 13 -17.10 8.23 6.59
CA GLU A 13 -18.06 7.13 6.53
C GLU A 13 -18.96 7.16 5.29
N VAL A 14 -19.42 8.35 4.88
CA VAL A 14 -20.19 8.47 3.64
C VAL A 14 -19.34 8.13 2.41
N ALA A 15 -18.08 8.50 2.40
CA ALA A 15 -17.14 8.16 1.33
C ALA A 15 -16.91 6.66 1.21
N GLU A 16 -16.86 5.96 2.34
CA GLU A 16 -16.62 4.52 2.39
C GLU A 16 -17.86 3.72 1.98
N ARG A 17 -19.04 4.14 2.45
CA ARG A 17 -20.29 3.38 2.29
C ARG A 17 -21.14 3.82 1.10
N GLY A 18 -20.85 4.97 0.50
CA GLY A 18 -21.61 5.52 -0.63
C GLY A 18 -23.06 5.91 -0.30
N SER A 19 -23.43 6.00 0.99
CA SER A 19 -24.81 6.25 1.42
C SER A 19 -24.88 6.92 2.78
N PHE A 20 -25.70 7.98 2.88
CA PHE A 20 -25.99 8.64 4.18
C PHE A 20 -26.68 7.70 5.17
N THR A 21 -27.56 6.81 4.69
CA THR A 21 -28.26 5.84 5.54
C THR A 21 -27.29 4.81 6.11
N ALA A 22 -26.41 4.26 5.28
CA ALA A 22 -25.43 3.29 5.74
C ALA A 22 -24.39 3.93 6.69
N ALA A 23 -23.97 5.18 6.43
CA ALA A 23 -23.11 5.93 7.33
C ALA A 23 -23.80 6.24 8.68
N ALA A 24 -25.10 6.53 8.66
CA ALA A 24 -25.88 6.76 9.87
C ALA A 24 -25.90 5.52 10.77
N THR A 25 -26.18 4.37 10.20
CA THR A 25 -26.16 3.08 10.92
C THR A 25 -24.79 2.81 11.54
N ALA A 26 -23.71 3.04 10.79
CA ALA A 26 -22.35 2.79 11.24
C ALA A 26 -21.91 3.70 12.39
N LEU A 27 -22.34 4.97 12.35
CA LEU A 27 -21.99 5.95 13.36
C LEU A 27 -22.98 6.04 14.56
N GLY A 28 -24.04 5.22 14.54
CA GLY A 28 -25.08 5.27 15.58
C GLY A 28 -25.94 6.53 15.55
N TYR A 29 -26.09 7.17 14.38
CA TYR A 29 -26.91 8.34 14.16
C TYR A 29 -28.18 8.04 13.36
N THR A 30 -29.12 9.01 13.35
CA THR A 30 -30.22 8.99 12.40
C THR A 30 -29.76 9.51 11.04
N GLN A 31 -30.40 9.07 9.96
CA GLN A 31 -30.10 9.56 8.59
C GLN A 31 -30.24 11.10 8.49
N SER A 32 -31.27 11.67 9.16
CA SER A 32 -31.46 13.12 9.22
C SER A 32 -30.34 13.83 10.01
N GLY A 33 -29.80 13.17 11.04
CA GLY A 33 -28.64 13.66 11.79
C GLY A 33 -27.39 13.74 10.93
N ILE A 34 -27.09 12.66 10.20
CA ILE A 34 -25.96 12.63 9.25
C ILE A 34 -26.13 13.65 8.13
N SER A 35 -27.33 13.80 7.55
CA SER A 35 -27.57 14.83 6.51
C SER A 35 -27.34 16.25 7.03
N ARG A 36 -27.75 16.53 8.27
CA ARG A 36 -27.49 17.84 8.90
C ARG A 36 -25.99 18.07 9.16
N GLN A 37 -25.27 17.06 9.64
CA GLN A 37 -23.83 17.12 9.86
C GLN A 37 -23.08 17.33 8.53
N ALA A 38 -23.45 16.62 7.47
CA ALA A 38 -22.88 16.78 6.13
C ALA A 38 -23.10 18.22 5.61
N ALA A 39 -24.33 18.73 5.71
CA ALA A 39 -24.65 20.10 5.29
C ALA A 39 -23.92 21.16 6.14
N ALA A 40 -23.69 20.91 7.45
CA ALA A 40 -22.88 21.77 8.30
C ALA A 40 -21.43 21.79 7.83
N LEU A 41 -20.85 20.63 7.55
CA LEU A 41 -19.48 20.51 7.05
C LEU A 41 -19.30 21.24 5.71
N GLU A 42 -20.25 21.13 4.79
CA GLU A 42 -20.23 21.86 3.50
C GLU A 42 -20.25 23.38 3.70
N ARG A 43 -21.06 23.86 4.63
CA ARG A 43 -21.08 25.29 4.98
C ARG A 43 -19.76 25.75 5.59
N GLU A 44 -19.17 24.96 6.49
CA GLU A 44 -17.87 25.25 7.11
C GLU A 44 -16.74 25.23 6.07
N ALA A 45 -16.80 24.31 5.12
CA ALA A 45 -15.85 24.20 4.01
C ALA A 45 -16.06 25.27 2.91
N GLY A 46 -17.24 25.89 2.86
CA GLY A 46 -17.62 26.86 1.83
C GLY A 46 -17.76 26.26 0.43
N LYS A 47 -17.87 24.96 0.31
CA LYS A 47 -17.95 24.23 -0.94
C LYS A 47 -18.82 22.98 -0.81
N PRO A 48 -19.54 22.56 -1.85
CA PRO A 48 -20.20 21.27 -1.87
C PRO A 48 -19.14 20.14 -1.80
N LEU A 49 -19.34 19.19 -0.92
CA LEU A 49 -18.46 18.05 -0.71
C LEU A 49 -19.07 16.73 -1.18
N PHE A 50 -20.42 16.71 -1.29
CA PHE A 50 -21.19 15.52 -1.66
C PHE A 50 -22.03 15.78 -2.90
N GLU A 51 -22.14 14.79 -3.76
CA GLU A 51 -23.06 14.74 -4.92
C GLU A 51 -24.00 13.56 -4.76
N ARG A 52 -25.31 13.80 -4.92
CA ARG A 52 -26.33 12.75 -4.89
C ARG A 52 -26.61 12.23 -6.30
N HIS A 53 -26.38 10.94 -6.48
CA HIS A 53 -26.68 10.22 -7.72
C HIS A 53 -27.75 9.15 -7.51
N ARG A 54 -28.31 8.64 -8.58
CA ARG A 54 -29.25 7.49 -8.51
C ARG A 54 -28.61 6.23 -7.91
N THR A 55 -27.29 6.11 -7.98
CA THR A 55 -26.47 5.00 -7.46
C THR A 55 -25.96 5.22 -6.04
N GLY A 56 -26.26 6.35 -5.41
CA GLY A 56 -25.80 6.67 -4.06
C GLY A 56 -25.21 8.07 -3.92
N VAL A 57 -24.35 8.23 -2.93
CA VAL A 57 -23.66 9.50 -2.64
C VAL A 57 -22.19 9.39 -3.03
N HIS A 58 -21.72 10.32 -3.83
CA HIS A 58 -20.32 10.43 -4.23
C HIS A 58 -19.70 11.72 -3.68
N LEU A 59 -18.38 11.75 -3.58
CA LEU A 59 -17.67 12.96 -3.19
C LEU A 59 -17.35 13.82 -4.42
N THR A 60 -17.52 15.13 -4.27
CA THR A 60 -16.98 16.12 -5.23
C THR A 60 -15.44 16.09 -5.21
N PRO A 61 -14.75 16.73 -6.18
CA PRO A 61 -13.30 16.94 -6.10
C PRO A 61 -12.86 17.65 -4.82
N ALA A 62 -13.65 18.60 -4.30
CA ALA A 62 -13.41 19.25 -3.02
C ALA A 62 -13.59 18.28 -1.86
N GLY A 63 -14.62 17.42 -1.89
CA GLY A 63 -14.85 16.35 -0.92
C GLY A 63 -13.71 15.34 -0.87
N LEU A 64 -13.19 14.91 -2.02
CA LEU A 64 -12.03 14.02 -2.10
C LEU A 64 -10.77 14.67 -1.51
N THR A 65 -10.57 15.95 -1.78
CA THR A 65 -9.45 16.71 -1.19
C THR A 65 -9.58 16.78 0.32
N LEU A 66 -10.77 17.16 0.83
CA LEU A 66 -11.00 17.23 2.27
C LEU A 66 -10.89 15.87 2.95
N LEU A 67 -11.42 14.79 2.34
CA LEU A 67 -11.32 13.43 2.87
C LEU A 67 -9.87 12.99 3.14
N ARG A 68 -8.96 13.33 2.24
CA ARG A 68 -7.53 13.00 2.39
C ARG A 68 -6.93 13.63 3.65
N HIS A 69 -7.28 14.88 3.95
CA HIS A 69 -6.84 15.58 5.15
C HIS A 69 -7.63 15.16 6.39
N ALA A 70 -8.94 14.93 6.24
CA ALA A 70 -9.81 14.47 7.32
C ALA A 70 -9.32 13.14 7.93
N ARG A 71 -8.92 12.19 7.11
CA ARG A 71 -8.37 10.90 7.60
C ARG A 71 -7.15 11.12 8.49
N VAL A 72 -6.22 11.98 8.09
CA VAL A 72 -5.03 12.30 8.89
C VAL A 72 -5.40 12.94 10.23
N ALA A 73 -6.34 13.91 10.21
CA ALA A 73 -6.77 14.60 11.41
C ALA A 73 -7.52 13.65 12.39
N LEU A 74 -8.39 12.80 11.86
CA LEU A 74 -9.14 11.82 12.66
C LEU A 74 -8.18 10.77 13.25
N ASP A 75 -7.24 10.27 12.48
CA ASP A 75 -6.20 9.35 12.95
C ASP A 75 -5.40 9.96 14.12
N ALA A 76 -5.04 11.24 14.04
CA ALA A 76 -4.32 11.94 15.10
C ALA A 76 -5.17 12.12 16.38
N LEU A 77 -6.46 12.45 16.21
CA LEU A 77 -7.39 12.57 17.36
C LEU A 77 -7.63 11.22 18.04
N ASP A 78 -7.75 10.15 17.26
CA ASP A 78 -7.92 8.81 17.80
C ASP A 78 -6.64 8.31 18.47
N ALA A 79 -5.45 8.71 17.99
CA ALA A 79 -4.18 8.47 18.67
C ALA A 79 -4.13 9.21 20.03
N ALA A 80 -4.41 10.52 20.03
CA ALA A 80 -4.40 11.32 21.25
C ALA A 80 -5.39 10.80 22.31
N ARG A 81 -6.57 10.33 21.88
CA ARG A 81 -7.55 9.74 22.80
C ARG A 81 -7.01 8.46 23.45
N ARG A 82 -6.41 7.57 22.68
CA ARG A 82 -5.79 6.35 23.23
C ARG A 82 -4.67 6.68 24.22
N ASP A 83 -3.83 7.66 23.90
CA ASP A 83 -2.75 8.09 24.77
C ASP A 83 -3.27 8.65 26.12
N LEU A 84 -4.47 9.27 26.10
CA LEU A 84 -5.13 9.82 27.32
C LEU A 84 -5.88 8.74 28.10
N ASP A 85 -6.51 7.79 27.45
CA ASP A 85 -7.33 6.75 28.08
C ASP A 85 -6.45 5.75 28.87
N GLY A 86 -5.10 5.79 28.70
CA GLY A 86 -4.14 4.95 29.45
C GLY A 86 -4.36 3.46 29.20
N ASP A 87 -5.05 3.12 28.09
CA ASP A 87 -5.24 1.74 27.69
C ASP A 87 -3.87 1.06 27.62
N ASP A 88 -3.79 -0.16 28.11
CA ASP A 88 -2.55 -0.95 28.27
C ASP A 88 -1.88 -1.20 26.90
N ILE A 89 -1.32 -0.12 26.33
CA ILE A 89 -0.71 0.00 24.99
C ILE A 89 0.51 -0.91 24.85
N THR A 90 0.92 -1.54 25.96
CA THR A 90 2.12 -2.39 26.04
C THR A 90 2.04 -3.62 25.14
N HIS A 91 0.85 -4.03 24.72
CA HIS A 91 0.61 -5.26 23.96
C HIS A 91 0.03 -5.08 22.55
N GLN A 92 -0.25 -3.84 22.13
CA GLN A 92 -0.78 -3.58 20.80
C GLN A 92 0.21 -2.80 19.93
N VAL A 93 0.36 -3.19 18.66
CA VAL A 93 1.18 -2.50 17.66
C VAL A 93 0.39 -2.27 16.37
N ARG A 94 0.36 -1.05 15.88
CA ARG A 94 -0.30 -0.68 14.62
C ARG A 94 0.74 -0.65 13.49
N LEU A 95 0.65 -1.64 12.61
CA LEU A 95 1.59 -1.85 11.51
C LEU A 95 0.96 -1.47 10.17
N GLY A 96 1.52 -0.48 9.50
CA GLY A 96 1.18 -0.15 8.12
C GLY A 96 2.01 -0.97 7.13
N SER A 97 1.44 -1.34 5.99
CA SER A 97 2.22 -1.98 4.92
C SER A 97 1.72 -1.64 3.53
N LEU A 98 2.63 -1.70 2.56
CA LEU A 98 2.26 -1.76 1.16
C LEU A 98 1.54 -3.07 0.85
N ILE A 99 0.66 -3.07 -0.16
CA ILE A 99 -0.03 -4.28 -0.64
C ILE A 99 0.97 -5.42 -0.89
N SER A 100 2.09 -5.17 -1.58
CA SER A 100 3.08 -6.21 -1.90
C SER A 100 3.79 -6.79 -0.68
N ALA A 101 4.03 -6.01 0.37
CA ALA A 101 4.57 -6.50 1.63
C ALA A 101 3.51 -7.24 2.46
N GLY A 102 2.25 -6.84 2.33
CA GLY A 102 1.10 -7.46 2.99
C GLY A 102 0.78 -8.87 2.52
N VAL A 103 1.26 -9.29 1.34
CA VAL A 103 0.97 -10.63 0.78
C VAL A 103 1.87 -11.71 1.39
N VAL A 104 3.15 -11.45 1.64
CA VAL A 104 4.11 -12.47 2.10
C VAL A 104 4.86 -12.03 3.35
N LEU A 105 5.52 -10.86 3.31
CA LEU A 105 6.40 -10.41 4.40
C LEU A 105 5.65 -10.25 5.73
N VAL A 106 4.57 -9.47 5.72
CA VAL A 106 3.79 -9.21 6.94
C VAL A 106 3.13 -10.47 7.48
N PRO A 107 2.42 -11.29 6.69
CA PRO A 107 1.85 -12.54 7.19
C PRO A 107 2.90 -13.50 7.78
N THR A 108 4.09 -13.59 7.17
CA THR A 108 5.19 -14.42 7.69
C THR A 108 5.67 -13.93 9.06
N ALA A 109 5.85 -12.61 9.23
CA ALA A 109 6.21 -12.00 10.50
C ALA A 109 5.12 -12.22 11.56
N LEU A 110 3.85 -12.01 11.21
CA LEU A 110 2.72 -12.22 12.13
C LEU A 110 2.59 -13.69 12.56
N ALA A 111 2.80 -14.63 11.63
CA ALA A 111 2.79 -16.06 11.96
C ALA A 111 3.91 -16.44 12.95
N ALA A 112 5.08 -15.81 12.86
CA ALA A 112 6.16 -15.98 13.84
C ALA A 112 5.78 -15.37 15.19
N LEU A 113 5.25 -14.15 15.22
CA LEU A 113 4.83 -13.45 16.43
C LEU A 113 3.75 -14.21 17.21
N ARG A 114 2.77 -14.79 16.54
CA ARG A 114 1.73 -15.60 17.18
C ARG A 114 2.29 -16.79 17.98
N ARG A 115 3.46 -17.32 17.60
CA ARG A 115 4.13 -18.42 18.31
C ARG A 115 5.00 -17.91 19.45
N THR A 116 5.69 -16.78 19.27
CA THR A 116 6.67 -16.28 20.24
C THR A 116 6.08 -15.26 21.23
N HIS A 117 5.04 -14.54 20.83
CA HIS A 117 4.39 -13.48 21.60
C HIS A 117 2.86 -13.59 21.48
N PRO A 118 2.22 -14.66 22.00
CA PRO A 118 0.79 -14.92 21.79
C PRO A 118 -0.14 -13.84 22.36
N GLY A 119 0.32 -13.04 23.31
CA GLY A 119 -0.42 -11.91 23.88
C GLY A 119 -0.25 -10.59 23.12
N LEU A 120 0.58 -10.57 22.04
CA LEU A 120 0.80 -9.35 21.27
C LEU A 120 -0.29 -9.20 20.20
N ASP A 121 -1.02 -8.10 20.25
CA ASP A 121 -2.00 -7.71 19.24
C ASP A 121 -1.35 -6.81 18.17
N VAL A 122 -1.42 -7.21 16.91
CA VAL A 122 -0.89 -6.41 15.78
C VAL A 122 -2.02 -6.07 14.83
N LEU A 123 -2.41 -4.80 14.84
CA LEU A 123 -3.39 -4.26 13.90
C LEU A 123 -2.69 -3.84 12.61
N THR A 124 -3.13 -4.41 11.49
CA THR A 124 -2.54 -4.10 10.19
C THR A 124 -3.40 -3.13 9.38
N ARG A 125 -2.74 -2.20 8.68
CA ARG A 125 -3.38 -1.28 7.73
C ARG A 125 -2.60 -1.21 6.43
N GLU A 126 -3.29 -1.39 5.32
CA GLU A 126 -2.71 -1.25 3.99
C GLU A 126 -2.71 0.22 3.53
N GLY A 127 -1.68 0.60 2.78
CA GLY A 127 -1.61 1.96 2.23
C GLY A 127 -0.49 2.15 1.21
N THR A 128 -0.49 3.32 0.56
CA THR A 128 0.63 3.77 -0.28
C THR A 128 1.74 4.38 0.59
N THR A 129 2.98 4.41 0.09
CA THR A 129 4.10 5.03 0.82
C THR A 129 3.75 6.42 1.37
N PRO A 130 3.19 7.37 0.59
CA PRO A 130 2.83 8.68 1.14
C PRO A 130 1.74 8.64 2.21
N ALA A 131 0.78 7.70 2.10
CA ALA A 131 -0.27 7.55 3.11
C ALA A 131 0.27 6.98 4.42
N LEU A 132 1.17 5.97 4.33
CA LEU A 132 1.81 5.35 5.49
C LEU A 132 2.73 6.34 6.22
N VAL A 133 3.51 7.14 5.48
CA VAL A 133 4.35 8.21 6.07
C VAL A 133 3.49 9.21 6.85
N ARG A 134 2.39 9.69 6.27
CA ARG A 134 1.47 10.58 6.99
C ARG A 134 0.87 9.94 8.23
N ALA A 135 0.55 8.65 8.17
CA ALA A 135 -0.03 7.91 9.30
C ALA A 135 0.97 7.74 10.46
N ILE A 136 2.26 7.49 10.17
CA ILE A 136 3.34 7.51 11.17
C ILE A 136 3.47 8.91 11.79
N ARG A 137 3.44 9.97 10.95
CA ARG A 137 3.49 11.35 11.43
C ARG A 137 2.33 11.74 12.35
N ALA A 138 1.14 11.25 12.02
CA ALA A 138 -0.06 11.48 12.81
C ALA A 138 -0.16 10.59 14.07
N GLY A 139 0.80 9.67 14.30
CA GLY A 139 0.74 8.72 15.42
C GLY A 139 -0.37 7.68 15.30
N SER A 140 -1.01 7.55 14.14
CA SER A 140 -2.04 6.53 13.88
C SER A 140 -1.47 5.17 13.48
N LEU A 141 -0.17 5.13 13.17
CA LEU A 141 0.64 3.90 13.02
C LEU A 141 1.91 4.04 13.85
N ASP A 142 2.35 2.93 14.42
CA ASP A 142 3.60 2.83 15.18
C ASP A 142 4.76 2.49 14.26
N LEU A 143 4.52 1.59 13.32
CA LEU A 143 5.47 1.07 12.35
C LEU A 143 4.85 1.04 10.97
N ALA A 144 5.66 1.23 9.90
CA ALA A 144 5.17 0.96 8.55
C ALA A 144 6.28 0.43 7.63
N VAL A 145 5.91 -0.52 6.75
CA VAL A 145 6.77 -1.03 5.69
C VAL A 145 6.46 -0.28 4.41
N ILE A 146 7.45 0.45 3.90
CA ILE A 146 7.38 1.24 2.67
C ILE A 146 8.35 0.74 1.61
N THR A 147 8.21 1.23 0.39
CA THR A 147 9.16 0.94 -0.69
C THR A 147 9.79 2.23 -1.24
N SER A 148 11.03 2.10 -1.69
CA SER A 148 11.74 3.17 -2.41
C SER A 148 12.54 2.60 -3.58
N ARG A 149 12.91 3.50 -4.51
CA ARG A 149 13.83 3.23 -5.63
C ARG A 149 15.14 3.96 -5.39
N PRO A 150 16.25 3.51 -5.98
CA PRO A 150 17.45 4.32 -6.03
C PRO A 150 17.14 5.73 -6.58
N PRO A 151 17.72 6.79 -6.02
CA PRO A 151 18.74 6.86 -4.98
C PRO A 151 18.24 6.79 -3.53
N HIS A 152 17.09 6.18 -3.23
CA HIS A 152 16.53 5.95 -1.89
C HIS A 152 16.45 7.22 -1.03
N ARG A 153 15.80 8.24 -1.57
CA ARG A 153 15.58 9.51 -0.85
C ARG A 153 14.75 9.28 0.42
N PRO A 154 14.92 10.12 1.45
CA PRO A 154 14.04 10.10 2.61
C PRO A 154 12.56 10.13 2.19
N PRO A 155 11.67 9.47 2.93
CA PRO A 155 10.25 9.36 2.55
C PRO A 155 9.51 10.70 2.60
N ASP A 156 10.05 11.67 3.35
CA ASP A 156 9.60 13.07 3.40
C ASP A 156 10.75 14.00 3.82
N THR A 157 10.46 15.29 3.89
CA THR A 157 11.40 16.35 4.32
C THR A 157 11.02 16.97 5.67
N GLU A 158 9.99 16.46 6.36
CA GLU A 158 9.48 17.01 7.61
C GLU A 158 10.37 16.67 8.81
N LEU A 159 10.31 17.50 9.85
CA LEU A 159 11.02 17.31 11.12
C LEU A 159 10.02 16.98 12.26
N PRO A 160 10.44 16.18 13.26
CA PRO A 160 11.69 15.41 13.35
C PRO A 160 11.78 14.35 12.26
N ARG A 161 12.99 14.02 11.80
CA ARG A 161 13.16 13.01 10.74
C ARG A 161 12.64 11.65 11.21
N LEU A 162 11.92 10.94 10.35
CA LEU A 162 11.54 9.56 10.61
C LEU A 162 12.80 8.67 10.64
N ILE A 163 12.77 7.66 11.49
CA ILE A 163 13.76 6.60 11.44
C ILE A 163 13.38 5.66 10.30
N VAL A 164 14.32 5.45 9.39
CA VAL A 164 14.17 4.59 8.22
C VAL A 164 15.21 3.50 8.31
N GLU A 165 14.75 2.28 8.39
CA GLU A 165 15.59 1.08 8.48
C GLU A 165 15.36 0.21 7.24
N GLN A 166 16.45 -0.16 6.55
CA GLN A 166 16.37 -1.10 5.44
C GLN A 166 16.06 -2.50 5.96
N LEU A 167 14.99 -3.11 5.44
CA LEU A 167 14.67 -4.52 5.69
C LEU A 167 15.34 -5.42 4.65
N THR A 168 15.09 -5.15 3.37
CA THR A 168 15.66 -5.93 2.26
C THR A 168 15.51 -5.18 0.94
N ASP A 169 16.27 -5.58 -0.06
CA ASP A 169 16.07 -5.18 -1.44
C ASP A 169 15.42 -6.36 -2.20
N VAL A 170 14.42 -6.08 -3.01
CA VAL A 170 13.72 -7.04 -3.86
C VAL A 170 13.87 -6.64 -5.32
N GLU A 171 14.07 -7.62 -6.19
CA GLU A 171 14.16 -7.41 -7.62
C GLU A 171 12.76 -7.24 -8.23
N LEU A 172 12.61 -6.30 -9.16
CA LEU A 172 11.40 -6.16 -9.96
C LEU A 172 11.55 -7.03 -11.22
N LEU A 173 10.58 -7.88 -11.45
CA LEU A 173 10.53 -8.83 -12.54
C LEU A 173 9.27 -8.61 -13.39
N VAL A 174 9.21 -9.25 -14.54
CA VAL A 174 7.98 -9.34 -15.35
C VAL A 174 7.34 -10.71 -15.14
N ALA A 175 6.08 -10.68 -14.70
CA ALA A 175 5.22 -11.87 -14.62
C ALA A 175 4.47 -12.05 -15.94
N ALA A 176 4.50 -13.26 -16.48
CA ALA A 176 3.86 -13.64 -17.73
C ALA A 176 3.16 -15.00 -17.58
N PRO A 177 2.22 -15.35 -18.49
CA PRO A 177 1.65 -16.69 -18.51
C PRO A 177 2.71 -17.75 -18.72
N ALA A 178 2.57 -18.92 -18.06
CA ALA A 178 3.45 -20.07 -18.27
C ALA A 178 3.34 -20.67 -19.69
N THR A 179 2.31 -20.25 -20.43
CA THR A 179 2.06 -20.66 -21.83
C THR A 179 2.17 -19.49 -22.79
N GLY A 180 2.27 -19.76 -24.09
CA GLY A 180 2.29 -18.73 -25.14
C GLY A 180 3.69 -18.13 -25.37
N ARG A 181 3.73 -16.82 -25.75
CA ARG A 181 4.93 -16.14 -26.26
C ARG A 181 6.15 -16.21 -25.33
N PHE A 182 5.94 -16.21 -24.03
CA PHE A 182 6.99 -16.15 -23.02
C PHE A 182 7.22 -17.50 -22.29
N ALA A 183 6.55 -18.57 -22.72
CA ALA A 183 6.65 -19.89 -22.09
C ALA A 183 8.09 -20.37 -21.95
N GLY A 184 8.46 -20.85 -20.76
CA GLY A 184 9.77 -21.43 -20.46
C GLY A 184 10.94 -20.42 -20.45
N ARG A 185 10.67 -19.12 -20.53
CA ARG A 185 11.72 -18.08 -20.55
C ARG A 185 12.05 -17.59 -19.15
N ALA A 186 13.33 -17.48 -18.85
CA ALA A 186 13.85 -16.87 -17.62
C ALA A 186 14.18 -15.37 -17.78
N THR A 187 14.32 -14.91 -19.04
CA THR A 187 14.71 -13.52 -19.36
C THR A 187 13.88 -12.98 -20.52
N VAL A 188 13.77 -11.66 -20.59
CA VAL A 188 13.12 -10.92 -21.66
C VAL A 188 13.84 -9.60 -21.87
N THR A 189 13.92 -9.11 -23.11
CA THR A 189 14.48 -7.78 -23.39
C THR A 189 13.41 -6.69 -23.27
N VAL A 190 13.84 -5.44 -23.09
CA VAL A 190 12.91 -4.29 -23.08
C VAL A 190 12.17 -4.17 -24.41
N ASP A 191 12.85 -4.43 -25.53
CA ASP A 191 12.26 -4.34 -26.88
C ASP A 191 11.13 -5.35 -27.08
N GLU A 192 11.29 -6.57 -26.53
CA GLU A 192 10.24 -7.59 -26.58
C GLU A 192 9.01 -7.25 -25.73
N LEU A 193 9.15 -6.31 -24.78
CA LEU A 193 8.07 -5.85 -23.91
C LEU A 193 7.30 -4.65 -24.48
N VAL A 194 7.81 -3.99 -25.53
CA VAL A 194 7.18 -2.79 -26.13
C VAL A 194 5.75 -3.08 -26.57
N ASP A 195 5.55 -4.21 -27.27
CA ASP A 195 4.23 -4.62 -27.79
C ASP A 195 3.47 -5.52 -26.81
N ALA A 196 3.94 -5.69 -25.58
CA ALA A 196 3.25 -6.52 -24.61
C ALA A 196 1.94 -5.84 -24.13
N ARG A 197 0.94 -6.69 -23.86
CA ARG A 197 -0.32 -6.25 -23.23
C ARG A 197 -0.09 -6.18 -21.73
N TRP A 198 -0.17 -4.97 -21.17
CA TRP A 198 0.12 -4.75 -19.75
C TRP A 198 -1.14 -4.78 -18.89
N ILE A 199 -1.00 -5.37 -17.71
CA ILE A 199 -1.97 -5.32 -16.61
C ILE A 199 -1.42 -4.36 -15.56
N ALA A 200 -1.99 -3.17 -15.46
CA ALA A 200 -1.49 -2.10 -14.61
C ALA A 200 -2.45 -1.76 -13.46
N SER A 201 -1.95 -1.16 -12.39
CA SER A 201 -2.82 -0.52 -11.40
C SER A 201 -3.41 0.76 -11.96
N PRO A 202 -4.65 1.13 -11.59
CA PRO A 202 -5.14 2.48 -11.80
C PRO A 202 -4.18 3.46 -11.11
N SER A 203 -3.73 4.47 -11.82
CA SER A 203 -2.84 5.52 -11.31
C SER A 203 -3.59 6.84 -11.34
N ALA A 204 -3.40 7.68 -10.34
CA ALA A 204 -3.70 9.09 -10.44
C ALA A 204 -2.70 9.72 -11.44
N THR A 205 -3.10 10.78 -12.13
CA THR A 205 -2.36 11.39 -13.26
C THR A 205 -0.91 11.77 -12.97
N THR A 206 -0.48 11.80 -11.71
CA THR A 206 0.86 12.19 -11.25
C THR A 206 1.71 11.02 -10.72
N GLU A 207 1.15 9.81 -10.61
CA GLU A 207 1.89 8.65 -10.10
C GLU A 207 2.35 7.74 -11.24
N PRO A 208 3.56 7.13 -11.14
CA PRO A 208 4.02 6.15 -12.12
C PRO A 208 3.03 4.98 -12.24
N LEU A 209 2.80 4.50 -13.45
CA LEU A 209 2.00 3.30 -13.71
C LEU A 209 2.64 2.09 -13.01
N LEU A 210 2.00 1.60 -11.96
CA LEU A 210 2.41 0.36 -11.30
C LEU A 210 1.92 -0.84 -12.11
N GLY A 211 2.80 -1.81 -12.35
CA GLY A 211 2.51 -3.00 -13.14
C GLY A 211 3.10 -2.95 -14.56
N VAL A 212 3.69 -1.83 -14.97
CA VAL A 212 4.43 -1.68 -16.22
C VAL A 212 5.92 -1.59 -15.93
N TRP A 213 6.77 -2.10 -16.81
CA TRP A 213 8.22 -2.00 -16.65
C TRP A 213 8.66 -0.53 -16.68
N PRO A 214 9.39 -0.05 -15.66
CA PRO A 214 9.92 1.30 -15.65
C PRO A 214 11.00 1.44 -16.74
N GLY A 215 10.93 2.50 -17.52
CA GLY A 215 11.86 2.70 -18.66
C GLY A 215 11.45 1.99 -19.96
N LEU A 216 10.24 1.43 -20.02
CA LEU A 216 9.68 0.98 -21.29
C LEU A 216 9.57 2.17 -22.26
N PRO A 217 10.14 2.10 -23.47
CA PRO A 217 10.04 3.18 -24.45
C PRO A 217 8.60 3.34 -24.96
N GLY A 218 8.22 4.56 -25.25
CA GLY A 218 6.91 4.86 -25.81
C GLY A 218 5.76 4.78 -24.80
N ARG A 219 4.55 4.56 -25.33
CA ARG A 219 3.33 4.45 -24.52
C ARG A 219 2.92 2.98 -24.37
N PRO A 220 2.90 2.43 -23.16
CA PRO A 220 2.54 1.03 -22.95
C PRO A 220 1.09 0.75 -23.33
N HIS A 221 0.84 -0.42 -23.92
CA HIS A 221 -0.51 -0.90 -24.19
C HIS A 221 -1.13 -1.48 -22.91
N ILE A 222 -1.96 -0.70 -22.21
CA ILE A 222 -2.66 -1.14 -21.01
C ILE A 222 -3.93 -1.88 -21.42
N ALA A 223 -3.89 -3.20 -21.39
CA ALA A 223 -5.04 -4.05 -21.73
C ALA A 223 -6.04 -4.15 -20.56
N HIS A 224 -5.54 -4.23 -19.33
CA HIS A 224 -6.37 -4.37 -18.13
C HIS A 224 -5.88 -3.49 -16.99
N ARG A 225 -6.84 -3.13 -16.10
CA ARG A 225 -6.55 -2.35 -14.88
C ARG A 225 -7.04 -3.11 -13.66
N ALA A 226 -6.12 -3.45 -12.74
CA ALA A 226 -6.44 -4.10 -11.48
C ALA A 226 -5.57 -3.52 -10.37
N ARG A 227 -6.13 -3.32 -9.17
CA ARG A 227 -5.41 -2.77 -8.01
C ARG A 227 -4.71 -3.85 -7.21
N ASP A 228 -5.44 -4.90 -6.92
CA ASP A 228 -4.95 -5.97 -6.07
C ASP A 228 -4.12 -7.00 -6.85
N TRP A 229 -3.25 -7.70 -6.11
CA TRP A 229 -2.34 -8.68 -6.70
C TRP A 229 -3.05 -9.96 -7.12
N LEU A 230 -4.13 -10.37 -6.44
CA LEU A 230 -4.88 -11.56 -6.79
C LEU A 230 -5.49 -11.41 -8.19
N ALA A 231 -6.19 -10.29 -8.43
CA ALA A 231 -6.79 -10.01 -9.73
C ALA A 231 -5.73 -9.86 -10.83
N LYS A 232 -4.58 -9.20 -10.54
CA LYS A 232 -3.50 -9.09 -11.53
C LYS A 232 -2.93 -10.45 -11.92
N LEU A 233 -2.57 -11.27 -10.93
CA LEU A 233 -1.97 -12.58 -11.18
C LEU A 233 -2.96 -13.55 -11.82
N ALA A 234 -4.25 -13.48 -11.46
CA ALA A 234 -5.30 -14.25 -12.14
C ALA A 234 -5.44 -13.87 -13.61
N LEU A 235 -5.39 -12.57 -13.96
CA LEU A 235 -5.37 -12.11 -15.35
C LEU A 235 -4.13 -12.55 -16.10
N VAL A 236 -2.95 -12.55 -15.44
CA VAL A 236 -1.71 -13.11 -16.05
C VAL A 236 -1.87 -14.60 -16.29
N ALA A 237 -2.30 -15.38 -15.29
CA ALA A 237 -2.52 -16.81 -15.39
C ALA A 237 -3.50 -17.17 -16.52
N ALA A 238 -4.54 -16.35 -16.72
CA ALA A 238 -5.52 -16.49 -17.81
C ALA A 238 -4.99 -16.06 -19.20
N GLY A 239 -3.70 -15.67 -19.33
CA GLY A 239 -3.13 -15.26 -20.61
C GLY A 239 -3.53 -13.86 -21.09
N CYS A 240 -4.15 -13.03 -20.24
CA CYS A 240 -4.65 -11.71 -20.62
C CYS A 240 -3.56 -10.64 -20.80
N GLY A 241 -2.34 -10.90 -20.33
CA GLY A 241 -1.21 -9.98 -20.46
C GLY A 241 -0.09 -10.24 -19.48
N VAL A 242 0.79 -9.25 -19.32
CA VAL A 242 1.95 -9.29 -18.40
C VAL A 242 1.84 -8.17 -17.37
N THR A 243 2.54 -8.32 -16.25
CA THR A 243 2.65 -7.27 -15.22
C THR A 243 4.03 -7.30 -14.58
N THR A 244 4.47 -6.21 -13.93
CA THR A 244 5.67 -6.28 -13.09
C THR A 244 5.32 -6.84 -11.71
N VAL A 245 6.21 -7.64 -11.15
CA VAL A 245 6.07 -8.26 -9.84
C VAL A 245 7.38 -8.16 -9.06
N PRO A 246 7.38 -7.74 -7.79
CA PRO A 246 8.57 -7.84 -6.95
C PRO A 246 8.85 -9.29 -6.56
N SER A 247 10.13 -9.69 -6.52
CA SER A 247 10.56 -11.05 -6.19
C SER A 247 10.06 -11.55 -4.81
N GLY A 248 9.78 -10.63 -3.89
CA GLY A 248 9.16 -10.95 -2.60
C GLY A 248 7.76 -11.58 -2.68
N LEU A 249 7.13 -11.57 -3.86
CA LEU A 249 5.83 -12.23 -4.09
C LEU A 249 5.93 -13.66 -4.61
N PHE A 250 7.13 -14.19 -4.87
CA PHE A 250 7.30 -15.54 -5.42
C PHE A 250 6.52 -16.64 -4.69
N PRO A 251 6.49 -16.69 -3.35
CA PRO A 251 5.73 -17.71 -2.64
C PRO A 251 4.21 -17.67 -2.88
N ALA A 252 3.70 -16.57 -3.40
CA ALA A 252 2.26 -16.35 -3.66
C ALA A 252 1.90 -16.37 -5.14
N LEU A 253 2.84 -16.72 -6.04
CA LEU A 253 2.56 -16.81 -7.47
C LEU A 253 1.77 -18.07 -7.81
N PRO A 254 0.73 -17.97 -8.65
CA PRO A 254 0.07 -19.13 -9.22
C PRO A 254 1.04 -19.95 -10.10
N PRO A 255 0.89 -21.29 -10.20
CA PRO A 255 1.76 -22.14 -11.02
C PRO A 255 1.67 -21.83 -12.53
N GLU A 256 0.57 -21.20 -12.97
CA GLU A 256 0.37 -20.76 -14.36
C GLU A 256 1.10 -19.46 -14.69
N VAL A 257 1.83 -18.88 -13.74
CA VAL A 257 2.58 -17.62 -13.90
C VAL A 257 4.06 -17.89 -13.77
N ILE A 258 4.82 -17.49 -14.81
CA ILE A 258 6.28 -17.45 -14.79
C ILE A 258 6.76 -16.02 -14.54
N THR A 259 8.00 -15.90 -14.08
CA THR A 259 8.67 -14.61 -13.92
C THR A 259 9.95 -14.56 -14.75
N MET A 260 10.22 -13.38 -15.31
CA MET A 260 11.37 -13.15 -16.17
C MET A 260 12.14 -11.94 -15.68
N ARG A 261 13.47 -12.01 -15.73
CA ARG A 261 14.36 -10.86 -15.60
C ARG A 261 14.37 -10.07 -16.90
N VAL A 262 14.40 -8.75 -16.78
CA VAL A 262 14.50 -7.89 -17.95
C VAL A 262 15.97 -7.57 -18.23
N LEU A 263 16.38 -7.80 -19.47
CA LEU A 263 17.72 -7.46 -19.97
C LEU A 263 17.69 -6.06 -20.59
N THR A 264 18.67 -5.22 -20.25
CA THR A 264 18.86 -3.90 -20.89
C THR A 264 20.18 -3.86 -21.62
N GLY A 265 20.16 -3.43 -22.89
CA GLY A 265 21.34 -3.20 -23.72
C GLY A 265 21.86 -4.43 -24.47
N THR A 266 22.86 -4.19 -25.32
CA THR A 266 23.50 -5.15 -26.22
C THR A 266 24.44 -6.17 -25.53
N HIS A 267 24.63 -6.05 -24.23
CA HIS A 267 25.46 -6.94 -23.43
C HIS A 267 24.62 -7.51 -22.29
N ASP A 268 24.12 -8.67 -22.44
CA ASP A 268 23.60 -9.70 -21.49
C ASP A 268 23.59 -9.36 -19.96
N ARG A 269 23.59 -8.11 -19.60
CA ARG A 269 23.51 -7.62 -18.24
C ARG A 269 22.04 -7.40 -17.86
N ALA A 270 21.55 -8.22 -16.94
CA ALA A 270 20.24 -8.03 -16.36
C ALA A 270 20.13 -6.59 -15.80
N ALA A 271 19.13 -5.84 -16.27
CA ALA A 271 18.76 -4.59 -15.64
C ALA A 271 18.11 -4.94 -14.31
N THR A 272 18.88 -4.88 -13.25
CA THR A 272 18.34 -5.15 -11.92
C THR A 272 17.61 -3.91 -11.41
N GLU A 273 16.32 -3.86 -11.69
CA GLU A 273 15.43 -2.87 -11.08
C GLU A 273 15.12 -3.26 -9.64
N LEU A 274 15.84 -2.66 -8.69
CA LEU A 274 15.67 -2.92 -7.27
C LEU A 274 14.58 -2.05 -6.66
N ARG A 275 13.88 -2.63 -5.70
CA ARG A 275 12.96 -1.96 -4.79
C ARG A 275 13.42 -2.26 -3.37
N ARG A 276 13.76 -1.22 -2.63
CA ARG A 276 14.08 -1.35 -1.21
C ARG A 276 12.81 -1.36 -0.40
N LEU A 277 12.63 -2.39 0.41
CA LEU A 277 11.66 -2.41 1.47
C LEU A 277 12.31 -1.85 2.73
N SER A 278 11.70 -0.83 3.31
CA SER A 278 12.19 -0.18 4.52
C SER A 278 11.09 -0.12 5.57
N LEU A 279 11.47 -0.34 6.81
CA LEU A 279 10.66 -0.04 7.97
C LEU A 279 10.82 1.44 8.30
N ILE A 280 9.71 2.13 8.54
CA ILE A 280 9.72 3.50 9.05
C ILE A 280 8.98 3.59 10.37
N ARG A 281 9.44 4.52 11.23
CA ARG A 281 8.81 4.84 12.51
C ARG A 281 9.13 6.26 12.96
N SER A 282 8.37 6.74 13.95
CA SER A 282 8.72 7.96 14.69
C SER A 282 10.04 7.77 15.45
N PRO A 283 10.80 8.86 15.73
CA PRO A 283 12.00 8.81 16.55
C PRO A 283 11.74 8.57 18.05
N ALA A 284 10.49 8.43 18.48
CA ALA A 284 10.13 8.11 19.86
C ALA A 284 10.72 6.74 20.29
N ALA A 285 10.83 6.54 21.59
CA ALA A 285 11.30 5.29 22.16
C ALA A 285 10.39 4.12 21.74
N LEU A 286 11.01 2.97 21.47
CA LEU A 286 10.28 1.76 21.10
C LEU A 286 9.72 1.08 22.35
N THR A 287 8.49 0.61 22.28
CA THR A 287 7.95 -0.34 23.26
C THR A 287 8.53 -1.73 23.01
N PRO A 288 8.56 -2.62 24.02
CA PRO A 288 8.95 -4.02 23.83
C PRO A 288 8.12 -4.72 22.75
N ALA A 289 6.82 -4.42 22.68
CA ALA A 289 5.90 -4.91 21.65
C ALA A 289 6.33 -4.48 20.23
N ALA A 290 6.62 -3.19 20.02
CA ALA A 290 7.10 -2.69 18.75
C ALA A 290 8.45 -3.30 18.35
N THR A 291 9.35 -3.50 19.31
CA THR A 291 10.64 -4.18 19.09
C THR A 291 10.43 -5.60 18.58
N ALA A 292 9.54 -6.38 19.23
CA ALA A 292 9.23 -7.75 18.79
C ALA A 292 8.69 -7.78 17.34
N VAL A 293 7.82 -6.83 16.96
CA VAL A 293 7.31 -6.71 15.57
C VAL A 293 8.45 -6.40 14.60
N ILE A 294 9.35 -5.49 14.95
CA ILE A 294 10.52 -5.14 14.12
C ILE A 294 11.39 -6.38 13.88
N ASP A 295 11.71 -7.12 14.93
CA ASP A 295 12.58 -8.30 14.84
C ASP A 295 11.92 -9.43 14.03
N ALA A 296 10.60 -9.60 14.15
CA ALA A 296 9.85 -10.53 13.31
C ALA A 296 9.86 -10.11 11.82
N LEU A 297 9.73 -8.83 11.52
CA LEU A 297 9.81 -8.30 10.14
C LEU A 297 11.22 -8.47 9.56
N ARG A 298 12.27 -8.21 10.34
CA ARG A 298 13.67 -8.46 9.94
C ARG A 298 13.91 -9.93 9.60
N SER A 299 13.48 -10.82 10.50
CA SER A 299 13.62 -12.25 10.30
C SER A 299 12.85 -12.74 9.06
N ALA A 300 11.63 -12.25 8.86
CA ALA A 300 10.82 -12.57 7.68
C ALA A 300 11.39 -11.99 6.37
N ALA A 301 12.19 -10.92 6.44
CA ALA A 301 12.82 -10.30 5.27
C ALA A 301 14.10 -11.03 4.82
N THR A 302 14.77 -11.80 5.70
CA THR A 302 16.05 -12.48 5.42
C THR A 302 16.00 -13.38 4.17
N PRO A 303 14.97 -14.22 3.95
CA PRO A 303 14.90 -15.08 2.76
C PRO A 303 14.88 -14.30 1.43
N PHE A 304 14.37 -13.06 1.42
CA PHE A 304 14.32 -12.24 0.20
C PHE A 304 15.69 -11.72 -0.21
N ALA A 305 16.61 -11.51 0.76
CA ALA A 305 18.00 -11.13 0.48
C ALA A 305 18.78 -12.26 -0.19
N SER A 306 18.45 -13.52 0.11
CA SER A 306 19.18 -14.71 -0.36
C SER A 306 18.84 -15.09 -1.81
N THR A 307 17.80 -14.53 -2.41
CA THR A 307 17.40 -14.85 -3.79
C THR A 307 18.34 -14.24 -4.83
N HIS A 308 19.23 -13.33 -4.44
CA HIS A 308 20.27 -12.73 -5.30
C HIS A 308 21.43 -13.69 -5.60
N GLY A 309 21.53 -14.82 -4.93
CA GLY A 309 22.66 -15.79 -5.05
C GLY A 309 22.33 -17.15 -5.67
N ARG A 310 21.07 -17.43 -6.00
CA ARG A 310 20.68 -18.72 -6.57
C ARG A 310 20.35 -18.63 -8.05
N THR A 311 21.37 -18.40 -8.86
CA THR A 311 21.36 -18.72 -10.28
C THR A 311 22.72 -19.31 -10.61
N SER A 312 22.87 -20.64 -10.43
CA SER A 312 23.83 -21.50 -11.15
C SER A 312 23.64 -22.93 -10.62
N GLY A 313 23.00 -23.77 -11.39
CA GLY A 313 22.87 -25.20 -11.18
C GLY A 313 22.00 -25.76 -12.29
#